data_759fb7b9dff288c5b7bbb1e7f4323452
#
_entry.id   759fb7b9dff288c5b7bbb1e7f4323452
#
_cell.length_a   1.000
_cell.length_b   1.000
_cell.length_c   1.000
_cell.angle_alpha   90.00
_cell.angle_beta   90.00
_cell.angle_gamma   90.00
#
_symmetry.space_group_name_H-M   'P 1'
#
loop_
_entity.id
_entity.type
_entity.pdbx_description
1 polymer ?
#
loop_
_entity_poly.entity_id
_entity_poly.type
_entity_poly.pdbx_seq_one_letter_code
_entity_poly.pdbx_strand_id
1 'polypeptide(L)'
;MCIRDRNIENTLFRLLELGALPIVNENDTVTTEEIGIGDNDTLSAIVAILVKADLLVLLSDIDGLYTADPHKDPTAQRINEVPAITPEILALGGACGSSLGTGGMRTKLHAAELVTAAGTDMVIANGSAPQLLYDIAAGRRAGTRFLGRKDL
;
A
#
# COMPACT_ATOMS: atom_id res chain seq x y z
N MET A 1 -7.07 -17.45 -10.46
CA MET A 1 -6.58 -17.72 -9.08
C MET A 1 -5.83 -19.04 -9.08
N CYS A 2 -4.53 -19.04 -8.80
CA CYS A 2 -3.66 -20.20 -8.79
C CYS A 2 -3.94 -21.06 -7.54
N ILE A 3 -3.60 -22.38 -7.58
CA ILE A 3 -3.71 -23.27 -6.39
C ILE A 3 -2.90 -22.72 -5.21
N ARG A 4 -1.75 -22.10 -5.49
CA ARG A 4 -0.88 -21.47 -4.47
C ARG A 4 -1.58 -20.30 -3.78
N ASP A 5 -2.26 -19.44 -4.53
CA ASP A 5 -3.00 -18.28 -3.99
C ASP A 5 -4.11 -18.74 -3.02
N ARG A 6 -4.85 -19.78 -3.40
CA ARG A 6 -5.90 -20.38 -2.57
C ARG A 6 -5.36 -20.96 -1.26
N ASN A 7 -4.16 -21.53 -1.27
CA ASN A 7 -3.55 -22.09 -0.05
C ASN A 7 -3.13 -20.96 0.91
N ILE A 8 -2.59 -19.85 0.40
CA ILE A 8 -2.23 -18.67 1.20
C ILE A 8 -3.51 -18.05 1.79
N GLU A 9 -4.53 -17.81 0.96
CA GLU A 9 -5.82 -17.29 1.39
C GLU A 9 -6.41 -18.13 2.54
N ASN A 10 -6.53 -19.45 2.35
CA ASN A 10 -7.06 -20.37 3.37
C ASN A 10 -6.24 -20.34 4.67
N THR A 11 -4.91 -20.26 4.57
CA THR A 11 -4.04 -20.19 5.75
C THR A 11 -4.26 -18.90 6.52
N LEU A 12 -4.32 -17.76 5.84
CA LEU A 12 -4.55 -16.47 6.48
C LEU A 12 -5.92 -16.41 7.15
N PHE A 13 -7.00 -16.83 6.46
CA PHE A 13 -8.33 -16.88 7.06
C PHE A 13 -8.37 -17.82 8.27
N ARG A 14 -7.73 -18.98 8.20
CA ARG A 14 -7.69 -19.90 9.33
C ARG A 14 -6.98 -19.33 10.55
N LEU A 15 -5.90 -18.59 10.34
CA LEU A 15 -5.20 -17.88 11.43
C LEU A 15 -6.09 -16.82 12.07
N LEU A 16 -6.79 -16.03 11.26
CA LEU A 16 -7.73 -15.01 11.75
C LEU A 16 -8.89 -15.63 12.52
N GLU A 17 -9.48 -16.73 12.05
CA GLU A 17 -10.53 -17.49 12.78
C GLU A 17 -10.06 -17.99 14.15
N LEU A 18 -8.77 -18.35 14.27
CA LEU A 18 -8.15 -18.77 15.53
C LEU A 18 -7.78 -17.58 16.44
N GLY A 19 -8.07 -16.34 16.03
CA GLY A 19 -7.70 -15.13 16.76
C GLY A 19 -6.20 -14.82 16.71
N ALA A 20 -5.46 -15.42 15.79
CA ALA A 20 -4.05 -15.13 15.58
C ALA A 20 -3.90 -13.94 14.64
N LEU A 21 -2.95 -13.04 14.91
CA LEU A 21 -2.54 -11.96 14.02
C LEU A 21 -1.40 -12.45 13.10
N PRO A 22 -1.65 -12.66 11.79
CA PRO A 22 -0.60 -13.05 10.87
C PRO A 22 0.41 -11.91 10.68
N ILE A 23 1.72 -12.22 10.75
CA ILE A 23 2.80 -11.31 10.37
C ILE A 23 3.48 -11.92 9.14
N VAL A 24 3.42 -11.19 8.02
CA VAL A 24 3.94 -11.64 6.72
C VAL A 24 5.11 -10.77 6.34
N ASN A 25 6.19 -11.38 5.85
CA ASN A 25 7.34 -10.70 5.28
C ASN A 25 7.81 -11.44 4.03
N GLU A 26 8.46 -10.73 3.12
CA GLU A 26 9.10 -11.41 2.00
C GLU A 26 10.26 -12.30 2.51
N ASN A 27 10.52 -13.40 1.79
CA ASN A 27 11.58 -14.32 2.12
C ASN A 27 12.67 -14.29 1.04
N ASP A 28 13.65 -13.42 1.22
CA ASP A 28 14.76 -13.19 0.29
C ASP A 28 15.57 -14.46 -0.02
N THR A 29 15.52 -15.47 0.87
CA THR A 29 16.31 -16.71 0.73
C THR A 29 15.67 -17.72 -0.23
N VAL A 30 14.43 -17.56 -0.63
CA VAL A 30 13.65 -18.47 -1.52
C VAL A 30 13.13 -17.78 -2.77
N THR A 31 13.52 -16.53 -3.02
CA THR A 31 13.09 -15.79 -4.22
C THR A 31 13.83 -16.35 -5.43
N THR A 32 13.18 -17.24 -6.18
CA THR A 32 13.58 -17.52 -7.56
C THR A 32 13.09 -16.38 -8.45
N GLU A 33 13.86 -16.04 -9.49
CA GLU A 33 13.57 -14.93 -10.44
C GLU A 33 12.14 -14.93 -11.04
N GLU A 34 11.39 -15.99 -10.83
CA GLU A 34 10.01 -16.17 -11.33
C GLU A 34 8.91 -15.56 -10.44
N ILE A 35 9.23 -15.13 -9.21
CA ILE A 35 8.30 -14.49 -8.29
C ILE A 35 8.89 -13.12 -7.92
N GLY A 36 8.82 -12.18 -8.86
CA GLY A 36 9.36 -10.84 -8.74
C GLY A 36 8.58 -9.91 -7.78
N ILE A 37 8.26 -10.38 -6.56
CA ILE A 37 7.81 -9.51 -5.48
C ILE A 37 9.08 -9.04 -4.79
N GLY A 38 9.62 -7.91 -5.22
CA GLY A 38 10.87 -7.34 -4.71
C GLY A 38 10.67 -6.24 -3.68
N ASP A 39 9.46 -6.07 -3.14
CA ASP A 39 9.19 -5.04 -2.14
C ASP A 39 7.97 -5.38 -1.28
N ASN A 40 7.99 -4.94 -0.01
CA ASN A 40 6.92 -5.16 0.95
C ASN A 40 5.64 -4.34 0.63
N ASP A 41 5.71 -3.27 -0.15
CA ASP A 41 4.53 -2.50 -0.56
C ASP A 41 3.66 -3.37 -1.49
N THR A 42 4.27 -4.00 -2.50
CA THR A 42 3.58 -4.93 -3.42
C THR A 42 3.09 -6.18 -2.67
N LEU A 43 3.90 -6.75 -1.77
CA LEU A 43 3.50 -7.89 -0.95
C LEU A 43 2.27 -7.57 -0.11
N SER A 44 2.25 -6.40 0.54
CA SER A 44 1.11 -5.98 1.37
C SER A 44 -0.17 -5.80 0.54
N ALA A 45 -0.04 -5.28 -0.69
CA ALA A 45 -1.17 -5.17 -1.62
C ALA A 45 -1.75 -6.54 -2.00
N ILE A 46 -0.90 -7.51 -2.31
CA ILE A 46 -1.32 -8.88 -2.63
C ILE A 46 -2.02 -9.52 -1.43
N VAL A 47 -1.45 -9.40 -0.23
CA VAL A 47 -2.08 -9.92 1.01
C VAL A 47 -3.43 -9.27 1.25
N ALA A 48 -3.54 -7.94 1.13
CA ALA A 48 -4.79 -7.23 1.30
C ALA A 48 -5.89 -7.73 0.34
N ILE A 49 -5.55 -7.98 -0.92
CA ILE A 49 -6.47 -8.52 -1.92
C ILE A 49 -6.89 -9.95 -1.55
N LEU A 50 -5.95 -10.80 -1.15
CA LEU A 50 -6.22 -12.20 -0.79
C LEU A 50 -7.14 -12.33 0.42
N VAL A 51 -6.98 -11.47 1.43
CA VAL A 51 -7.83 -11.48 2.62
C VAL A 51 -9.10 -10.63 2.45
N LYS A 52 -9.30 -10.03 1.28
CA LYS A 52 -10.44 -9.14 0.97
C LYS A 52 -10.56 -8.01 1.98
N ALA A 53 -9.44 -7.37 2.29
CA ALA A 53 -9.39 -6.27 3.23
C ALA A 53 -10.22 -5.07 2.73
N ASP A 54 -10.90 -4.38 3.63
CA ASP A 54 -11.58 -3.13 3.31
C ASP A 54 -10.59 -1.97 3.15
N LEU A 55 -9.45 -2.06 3.83
CA LEU A 55 -8.44 -1.01 3.89
C LEU A 55 -7.03 -1.60 4.03
N LEU A 56 -6.10 -1.11 3.21
CA LEU A 56 -4.66 -1.28 3.36
C LEU A 56 -4.04 0.02 3.90
N VAL A 57 -3.22 -0.06 4.94
CA VAL A 57 -2.45 1.08 5.44
C VAL A 57 -0.97 0.81 5.26
N LEU A 58 -0.30 1.65 4.45
CA LEU A 58 1.16 1.67 4.32
C LEU A 58 1.73 2.73 5.27
N LEU A 59 2.43 2.26 6.29
CA LEU A 59 3.22 3.12 7.17
C LEU A 59 4.63 3.31 6.57
N SER A 60 5.00 4.55 6.32
CA SER A 60 6.25 4.92 5.63
C SER A 60 6.98 6.03 6.40
N ASP A 61 8.15 6.41 5.92
CA ASP A 61 8.90 7.60 6.35
C ASP A 61 8.29 8.92 5.86
N ILE A 62 7.38 8.86 4.89
CA ILE A 62 6.63 10.00 4.36
C ILE A 62 5.18 9.99 4.86
N ASP A 63 4.57 11.14 4.94
CA ASP A 63 3.21 11.31 5.47
C ASP A 63 2.11 11.28 4.39
N GLY A 64 2.45 11.00 3.12
CA GLY A 64 1.50 10.86 2.03
C GLY A 64 2.09 11.18 0.66
N LEU A 65 1.22 11.29 -0.34
CA LEU A 65 1.53 11.72 -1.70
C LEU A 65 1.48 13.25 -1.81
N TYR A 66 2.46 13.84 -2.47
CA TYR A 66 2.56 15.28 -2.70
C TYR A 66 2.43 15.62 -4.18
N THR A 67 2.04 16.86 -4.48
CA THR A 67 1.94 17.41 -5.85
C THR A 67 3.32 17.54 -6.53
N ALA A 68 4.38 17.62 -5.74
CA ALA A 68 5.79 17.62 -6.16
C ALA A 68 6.66 17.09 -5.01
N ASP A 69 7.97 16.96 -5.22
CA ASP A 69 8.91 16.58 -4.15
C ASP A 69 9.03 17.71 -3.11
N PRO A 70 8.54 17.52 -1.86
CA PRO A 70 8.57 18.58 -0.85
C PRO A 70 9.98 18.98 -0.41
N HIS A 71 11.00 18.16 -0.68
CA HIS A 71 12.40 18.52 -0.42
C HIS A 71 13.00 19.46 -1.47
N LYS A 72 12.39 19.50 -2.67
CA LYS A 72 12.85 20.33 -3.80
C LYS A 72 11.94 21.51 -4.07
N ASP A 73 10.64 21.35 -3.80
CA ASP A 73 9.63 22.37 -4.05
C ASP A 73 8.89 22.71 -2.76
N PRO A 74 9.17 23.87 -2.13
CA PRO A 74 8.50 24.29 -0.91
C PRO A 74 7.00 24.60 -1.12
N THR A 75 6.51 24.67 -2.35
CA THR A 75 5.09 24.87 -2.66
C THR A 75 4.32 23.56 -2.81
N ALA A 76 5.02 22.40 -2.71
CA ALA A 76 4.40 21.09 -2.78
C ALA A 76 3.34 20.93 -1.68
N GLN A 77 2.16 20.48 -2.07
CA GLN A 77 1.05 20.25 -1.16
C GLN A 77 0.73 18.76 -1.07
N ARG A 78 0.44 18.26 0.13
CA ARG A 78 0.00 16.90 0.30
C ARG A 78 -1.41 16.71 -0.29
N ILE A 79 -1.58 15.66 -1.08
CA ILE A 79 -2.86 15.23 -1.63
C ILE A 79 -3.57 14.41 -0.55
N ASN A 80 -4.72 14.88 -0.07
CA ASN A 80 -5.44 14.19 0.99
C ASN A 80 -6.19 12.95 0.49
N GLU A 81 -6.71 13.01 -0.74
CA GLU A 81 -7.51 11.94 -1.33
C GLU A 81 -7.27 11.83 -2.84
N VAL A 82 -7.16 10.60 -3.31
CA VAL A 82 -7.00 10.22 -4.71
C VAL A 82 -8.19 9.34 -5.10
N PRO A 83 -9.20 9.89 -5.81
CA PRO A 83 -10.40 9.13 -6.20
C PRO A 83 -10.12 8.06 -7.24
N ALA A 84 -9.11 8.25 -8.07
CA ALA A 84 -8.70 7.29 -9.11
C ALA A 84 -7.21 7.42 -9.41
N ILE A 85 -6.56 6.31 -9.68
CA ILE A 85 -5.17 6.27 -10.14
C ILE A 85 -5.16 6.63 -11.63
N THR A 86 -4.64 7.82 -11.94
CA THR A 86 -4.45 8.30 -13.31
C THR A 86 -2.97 8.31 -13.68
N PRO A 87 -2.62 8.41 -14.99
CA PRO A 87 -1.23 8.56 -15.41
C PRO A 87 -0.51 9.74 -14.75
N GLU A 88 -1.24 10.84 -14.48
CA GLU A 88 -0.69 12.02 -13.80
C GLU A 88 -0.33 11.69 -12.33
N ILE A 89 -1.18 10.95 -11.63
CA ILE A 89 -0.90 10.47 -10.26
C ILE A 89 0.31 9.54 -10.26
N LEU A 90 0.40 8.61 -11.21
CA LEU A 90 1.55 7.71 -11.33
C LEU A 90 2.85 8.47 -11.63
N ALA A 91 2.78 9.54 -12.42
CA ALA A 91 3.94 10.38 -12.72
C ALA A 91 4.54 11.07 -11.48
N LEU A 92 3.73 11.37 -10.46
CA LEU A 92 4.21 11.94 -9.19
C LEU A 92 5.19 10.99 -8.47
N GLY A 93 5.04 9.69 -8.62
CA GLY A 93 5.95 8.68 -8.08
C GLY A 93 7.36 8.69 -8.70
N GLY A 94 7.49 9.20 -9.93
CA GLY A 94 8.77 9.35 -10.62
C GLY A 94 9.51 10.65 -10.27
N ALA A 95 8.80 11.67 -9.83
CA ALA A 95 9.38 12.97 -9.47
C ALA A 95 10.03 12.97 -8.07
N CYS A 96 9.58 12.08 -7.17
CA CYS A 96 10.11 11.90 -5.82
C CYS A 96 11.24 10.85 -5.82
N GLY A 97 12.42 11.20 -6.38
CA GLY A 97 13.56 10.31 -6.42
C GLY A 97 14.33 10.29 -5.10
N SER A 98 14.15 9.25 -4.26
CA SER A 98 15.16 8.88 -3.28
C SER A 98 16.15 7.90 -3.93
N SER A 99 17.42 8.28 -4.04
CA SER A 99 18.49 7.49 -4.66
C SER A 99 18.99 6.31 -3.81
N LEU A 100 18.32 5.94 -2.73
CA LEU A 100 18.85 5.01 -1.71
C LEU A 100 17.85 3.97 -1.19
N GLY A 101 16.73 3.70 -1.88
CA GLY A 101 15.80 2.66 -1.43
C GLY A 101 14.99 2.04 -2.56
N THR A 102 14.85 0.72 -2.56
CA THR A 102 14.02 -0.06 -3.49
C THR A 102 12.51 0.17 -3.29
N GLY A 103 12.10 0.87 -2.20
CA GLY A 103 10.71 1.13 -1.79
C GLY A 103 10.31 2.59 -1.84
N GLY A 104 10.44 3.26 -3.00
CA GLY A 104 10.05 4.66 -3.15
C GLY A 104 8.54 4.88 -3.34
N MET A 105 8.13 6.14 -3.59
CA MET A 105 6.73 6.48 -3.90
C MET A 105 6.17 5.64 -5.07
N ARG A 106 7.02 5.26 -6.02
CA ARG A 106 6.64 4.44 -7.16
C ARG A 106 6.09 3.06 -6.76
N THR A 107 6.72 2.37 -5.80
CA THR A 107 6.23 1.07 -5.31
C THR A 107 4.91 1.22 -4.56
N LYS A 108 4.75 2.30 -3.79
CA LYS A 108 3.51 2.61 -3.08
C LYS A 108 2.36 2.94 -4.02
N LEU A 109 2.62 3.67 -5.11
CA LEU A 109 1.60 3.94 -6.13
C LEU A 109 1.23 2.67 -6.92
N HIS A 110 2.19 1.77 -7.16
CA HIS A 110 1.90 0.47 -7.75
C HIS A 110 1.03 -0.39 -6.82
N ALA A 111 1.33 -0.43 -5.53
CA ALA A 111 0.49 -1.08 -4.54
C ALA A 111 -0.92 -0.49 -4.51
N ALA A 112 -1.05 0.87 -4.56
CA ALA A 112 -2.33 1.55 -4.63
C ALA A 112 -3.13 1.15 -5.88
N GLU A 113 -2.48 1.07 -7.05
CA GLU A 113 -3.12 0.65 -8.30
C GLU A 113 -3.71 -0.77 -8.18
N LEU A 114 -2.95 -1.71 -7.60
CA LEU A 114 -3.39 -3.08 -7.40
C LEU A 114 -4.62 -3.18 -6.48
N VAL A 115 -4.54 -2.58 -5.29
CA VAL A 115 -5.61 -2.74 -4.29
C VAL A 115 -6.86 -1.95 -4.64
N THR A 116 -6.73 -0.75 -5.22
CA THR A 116 -7.90 0.05 -5.61
C THR A 116 -8.63 -0.56 -6.79
N ALA A 117 -7.92 -1.22 -7.72
CA ALA A 117 -8.53 -2.00 -8.79
C ALA A 117 -9.33 -3.20 -8.26
N ALA A 118 -8.94 -3.77 -7.11
CA ALA A 118 -9.65 -4.86 -6.44
C ALA A 118 -10.77 -4.36 -5.48
N GLY A 119 -11.02 -3.05 -5.39
CA GLY A 119 -12.07 -2.46 -4.57
C GLY A 119 -11.66 -2.12 -3.13
N THR A 120 -10.39 -2.34 -2.75
CA THR A 120 -9.85 -2.03 -1.43
C THR A 120 -9.34 -0.58 -1.38
N ASP A 121 -9.70 0.18 -0.36
CA ASP A 121 -9.11 1.49 -0.10
C ASP A 121 -7.66 1.35 0.38
N MET A 122 -6.81 2.35 0.12
CA MET A 122 -5.46 2.39 0.66
C MET A 122 -5.14 3.74 1.29
N VAL A 123 -4.33 3.73 2.36
CA VAL A 123 -3.80 4.95 2.97
C VAL A 123 -2.28 4.86 3.07
N ILE A 124 -1.59 5.92 2.65
CA ILE A 124 -0.16 6.13 2.95
C ILE A 124 -0.08 7.13 4.10
N ALA A 125 0.61 6.77 5.19
CA ALA A 125 0.77 7.61 6.37
C ALA A 125 2.17 7.47 6.98
N ASN A 126 2.56 8.42 7.82
CA ASN A 126 3.86 8.41 8.47
C ASN A 126 3.90 7.38 9.61
N GLY A 127 4.82 6.42 9.52
CA GLY A 127 5.01 5.34 10.50
C GLY A 127 5.67 5.77 11.81
N SER A 128 6.24 6.98 11.89
CA SER A 128 6.80 7.50 13.15
C SER A 128 5.73 7.84 14.19
N ALA A 129 4.46 7.94 13.76
CA ALA A 129 3.30 8.20 14.61
C ALA A 129 2.25 7.08 14.47
N PRO A 130 2.50 5.85 14.97
CA PRO A 130 1.62 4.69 14.77
C PRO A 130 0.22 4.88 15.36
N GLN A 131 0.02 5.86 16.26
CA GLN A 131 -1.29 6.26 16.79
C GLN A 131 -2.25 6.71 15.68
N LEU A 132 -1.74 7.14 14.52
CA LEU A 132 -2.55 7.48 13.34
C LEU A 132 -3.43 6.32 12.87
N LEU A 133 -3.08 5.07 13.18
CA LEU A 133 -3.92 3.90 12.87
C LEU A 133 -5.30 4.00 13.51
N TYR A 134 -5.42 4.55 14.73
CA TYR A 134 -6.72 4.78 15.37
C TYR A 134 -7.54 5.84 14.64
N ASP A 135 -6.87 6.88 14.14
CA ASP A 135 -7.53 7.95 13.38
C ASP A 135 -8.02 7.42 12.03
N ILE A 136 -7.19 6.66 11.34
CA ILE A 136 -7.50 6.05 10.04
C ILE A 136 -8.68 5.05 10.21
N ALA A 137 -8.64 4.19 11.22
CA ALA A 137 -9.71 3.23 11.51
C ALA A 137 -11.03 3.92 11.89
N ALA A 138 -10.97 5.10 12.52
CA ALA A 138 -12.14 5.93 12.84
C ALA A 138 -12.61 6.79 11.65
N GLY A 139 -12.03 6.63 10.45
CA GLY A 139 -12.38 7.40 9.26
C GLY A 139 -11.90 8.86 9.28
N ARG A 140 -11.02 9.23 10.22
CA ARG A 140 -10.42 10.57 10.27
C ARG A 140 -9.34 10.72 9.19
N ARG A 141 -9.15 11.94 8.71
CA ARG A 141 -8.16 12.25 7.68
C ARG A 141 -6.74 12.15 8.24
N ALA A 142 -5.98 11.19 7.75
CA ALA A 142 -4.56 11.02 8.01
C ALA A 142 -3.87 10.53 6.74
N GLY A 143 -2.74 11.13 6.39
CA GLY A 143 -2.01 10.75 5.20
C GLY A 143 -2.73 11.07 3.88
N THR A 144 -2.48 10.24 2.87
CA THR A 144 -3.17 10.25 1.57
C THR A 144 -4.02 8.99 1.42
N ARG A 145 -5.32 9.15 1.17
CA ARG A 145 -6.26 8.04 0.93
C ARG A 145 -6.50 7.85 -0.57
N PHE A 146 -6.37 6.62 -1.02
CA PHE A 146 -6.69 6.17 -2.37
C PHE A 146 -7.99 5.37 -2.29
N LEU A 147 -8.99 5.73 -3.10
CA LEU A 147 -10.30 5.10 -3.04
C LEU A 147 -10.37 3.86 -3.93
N GLY A 148 -10.84 2.76 -3.35
CA GLY A 148 -11.14 1.52 -4.08
C GLY A 148 -12.32 1.71 -5.04
N ARG A 149 -12.24 1.07 -6.21
CA ARG A 149 -13.36 1.05 -7.16
C ARG A 149 -14.52 0.24 -6.57
N LYS A 150 -15.68 0.88 -6.40
CA LYS A 150 -16.87 0.22 -5.81
C LYS A 150 -17.84 -0.33 -6.86
N ASP A 151 -17.48 -0.26 -8.14
CA ASP A 151 -18.36 -0.63 -9.26
C ASP A 151 -18.04 -2.01 -9.86
N LEU A 152 -17.60 -2.97 -9.01
CA LEU A 152 -17.33 -4.36 -9.39
C LEU A 152 -18.38 -5.31 -8.84
#